data_049d8f4f2addcac96221126a5ec21682
#
_entry.id   049d8f4f2addcac96221126a5ec21682
#
_cell.length_a   1.000
_cell.length_b   1.000
_cell.length_c   1.000
_cell.angle_alpha   90.00
_cell.angle_beta   90.00
_cell.angle_gamma   90.00
#
_symmetry.space_group_name_H-M   'P 1'
#
loop_
_entity.id
_entity.type
_entity.pdbx_description
1 polymer ?
#
loop_
_entity_poly.entity_id
_entity_poly.type
_entity_poly.pdbx_seq_one_letter_code
_entity_poly.pdbx_strand_id
1 'polypeptide(L)'
;IDRLGGHGNRLSVIDWPLALLGCASSLYLIVFFETIFIQNVGFPQPLDYIMGLLAIVMVLEAARRTMGEVLPVIGTLALLYAIFGPYLPGDLAHRGYDIIRLVNHLYLGTEGIYGIAIGVVATFVFHFVLFGVLAQKSGLGQLFIDLASIVAGRYSGGPAKVSVVSSGFFGMISGSPVANTVTTGAFTIPMMISKGFSPRFAAATEASASCGGQVTPPIMGAAAFVMTEMLGVPYNELILIAIIPAGFHYLSTLFMVHLEAKRLNLQGIERDKLPQFLDVLVRSWHLFIP
;
A
#
# COMPACT_ATOMS: atom_id res chain seq x y z
N ILE A 1 9.34 14.40 -6.46
CA ILE A 1 8.22 14.18 -7.39
C ILE A 1 8.56 14.73 -8.77
N ASP A 2 9.43 15.73 -8.88
CA ASP A 2 9.84 16.32 -10.17
C ASP A 2 10.90 15.50 -10.94
N ARG A 3 11.30 14.33 -10.46
CA ARG A 3 12.26 13.44 -11.15
C ARG A 3 11.60 12.31 -11.95
N LEU A 4 10.31 12.21 -11.94
CA LEU A 4 9.56 11.29 -12.83
C LEU A 4 9.37 11.97 -14.19
N GLY A 5 10.48 12.25 -14.91
CA GLY A 5 10.49 12.81 -16.24
C GLY A 5 9.87 14.21 -16.30
N GLY A 6 10.68 15.24 -16.25
CA GLY A 6 10.29 16.64 -16.41
C GLY A 6 9.71 16.96 -17.78
N HIS A 7 8.63 16.33 -18.14
CA HIS A 7 7.77 16.71 -19.27
C HIS A 7 6.35 16.50 -18.77
N GLY A 8 5.69 17.59 -18.47
CA GLY A 8 4.31 17.57 -18.00
C GLY A 8 3.41 16.74 -18.91
N ASN A 9 2.67 15.85 -18.30
CA ASN A 9 1.44 15.17 -18.75
C ASN A 9 1.35 14.69 -20.21
N ARG A 10 2.48 14.57 -20.94
CA ARG A 10 2.50 13.99 -22.29
C ARG A 10 3.18 12.64 -22.21
N LEU A 11 2.43 11.59 -22.54
CA LEU A 11 2.99 10.27 -22.81
C LEU A 11 4.15 10.42 -23.78
N SER A 12 5.32 9.95 -23.40
CA SER A 12 6.48 9.91 -24.30
C SER A 12 6.18 8.92 -25.43
N VAL A 13 6.68 9.20 -26.61
CA VAL A 13 6.58 8.27 -27.75
C VAL A 13 7.13 6.88 -27.39
N ILE A 14 8.09 6.82 -26.48
CA ILE A 14 8.71 5.57 -25.98
C ILE A 14 7.76 4.78 -25.06
N ASP A 15 6.78 5.41 -24.43
CA ASP A 15 5.88 4.73 -23.50
C ASP A 15 4.95 3.74 -24.22
N TRP A 16 4.53 4.04 -25.44
CA TRP A 16 3.70 3.19 -26.24
C TRP A 16 4.35 1.84 -26.61
N PRO A 17 5.58 1.83 -27.18
CA PRO A 17 6.28 0.58 -27.44
C PRO A 17 6.49 -0.27 -26.18
N LEU A 18 6.86 0.35 -25.06
CA LEU A 18 7.07 -0.37 -23.80
C LEU A 18 5.76 -0.98 -23.26
N ALA A 19 4.66 -0.23 -23.33
CA ALA A 19 3.35 -0.74 -22.96
C ALA A 19 2.93 -1.92 -23.84
N LEU A 20 3.14 -1.81 -25.16
CA LEU A 20 2.84 -2.89 -26.12
C LEU A 20 3.69 -4.14 -25.84
N LEU A 21 4.99 -3.98 -25.56
CA LEU A 21 5.88 -5.09 -25.24
C LEU A 21 5.49 -5.77 -23.92
N GLY A 22 5.14 -5.00 -22.89
CA GLY A 22 4.64 -5.54 -21.64
C GLY A 22 3.32 -6.28 -21.81
N CYS A 23 2.38 -5.72 -22.55
CA CYS A 23 1.12 -6.39 -22.89
C CYS A 23 1.36 -7.66 -23.72
N ALA A 24 2.25 -7.63 -24.71
CA ALA A 24 2.55 -8.77 -25.55
C ALA A 24 3.11 -9.95 -24.74
N SER A 25 4.03 -9.70 -23.79
CA SER A 25 4.57 -10.74 -22.94
C SER A 25 3.52 -11.38 -22.03
N SER A 26 2.57 -10.59 -21.51
CA SER A 26 1.49 -11.10 -20.65
C SER A 26 0.41 -11.83 -21.46
N LEU A 27 0.01 -11.26 -22.60
CA LEU A 27 -0.98 -11.88 -23.52
C LEU A 27 -0.46 -13.20 -24.09
N TYR A 28 0.83 -13.32 -24.34
CA TYR A 28 1.44 -14.54 -24.82
C TYR A 28 1.13 -15.73 -23.89
N LEU A 29 1.27 -15.56 -22.56
CA LEU A 29 0.93 -16.62 -21.61
C LEU A 29 -0.55 -16.99 -21.64
N ILE A 30 -1.45 -16.02 -21.86
CA ILE A 30 -2.88 -16.27 -21.89
C ILE A 30 -3.24 -17.03 -23.17
N VAL A 31 -2.73 -16.59 -24.33
CA VAL A 31 -3.06 -17.18 -25.65
C VAL A 31 -2.47 -18.58 -25.77
N PHE A 32 -1.25 -18.79 -25.33
CA PHE A 32 -0.54 -20.06 -25.43
C PHE A 32 -0.56 -20.89 -24.15
N PHE A 33 -1.48 -20.59 -23.22
CA PHE A 33 -1.59 -21.24 -21.91
C PHE A 33 -1.65 -22.78 -22.05
N GLU A 34 -2.52 -23.28 -22.90
CA GLU A 34 -2.68 -24.74 -23.13
C GLU A 34 -1.42 -25.38 -23.68
N THR A 35 -0.74 -24.72 -24.61
CA THR A 35 0.49 -25.22 -25.21
C THR A 35 1.63 -25.24 -24.22
N ILE A 36 1.79 -24.19 -23.42
CA ILE A 36 2.91 -24.03 -22.47
C ILE A 36 2.70 -24.92 -21.25
N PHE A 37 1.53 -24.91 -20.63
CA PHE A 37 1.28 -25.51 -19.32
C PHE A 37 0.64 -26.92 -19.39
N ILE A 38 0.12 -27.34 -20.54
CA ILE A 38 -0.51 -28.65 -20.69
C ILE A 38 0.25 -29.54 -21.69
N GLN A 39 0.53 -29.02 -22.90
CA GLN A 39 1.16 -29.85 -23.95
C GLN A 39 2.68 -29.96 -23.78
N ASN A 40 3.37 -28.87 -23.43
CA ASN A 40 4.83 -28.81 -23.34
C ASN A 40 5.33 -28.66 -21.88
N VAL A 41 4.65 -29.26 -20.93
CA VAL A 41 5.03 -29.18 -19.51
C VAL A 41 6.49 -29.59 -19.31
N GLY A 42 7.30 -28.67 -18.78
CA GLY A 42 8.71 -28.90 -18.51
C GLY A 42 9.66 -28.77 -19.70
N PHE A 43 9.14 -28.55 -20.92
CA PHE A 43 9.93 -28.37 -22.15
C PHE A 43 9.58 -27.05 -22.85
N PRO A 44 9.93 -25.89 -22.28
CA PRO A 44 9.65 -24.59 -22.87
C PRO A 44 10.33 -24.42 -24.23
N GLN A 45 9.64 -23.75 -25.14
CA GLN A 45 10.15 -23.42 -26.46
C GLN A 45 11.05 -22.17 -26.42
N PRO A 46 11.92 -21.96 -27.42
CA PRO A 46 12.74 -20.73 -27.50
C PRO A 46 11.97 -19.41 -27.39
N LEU A 47 10.74 -19.37 -27.90
CA LEU A 47 9.88 -18.21 -27.82
C LEU A 47 9.44 -17.91 -26.37
N ASP A 48 9.21 -18.94 -25.55
CA ASP A 48 8.83 -18.79 -24.14
C ASP A 48 9.95 -18.07 -23.37
N TYR A 49 11.21 -18.38 -23.67
CA TYR A 49 12.36 -17.71 -23.04
C TYR A 49 12.51 -16.26 -23.47
N ILE A 50 12.27 -15.96 -24.75
CA ILE A 50 12.31 -14.58 -25.26
C ILE A 50 11.23 -13.74 -24.58
N MET A 51 10.00 -14.25 -24.51
CA MET A 51 8.89 -13.57 -23.85
C MET A 51 9.10 -13.44 -22.35
N GLY A 52 9.69 -14.43 -21.70
CA GLY A 52 10.02 -14.37 -20.28
C GLY A 52 11.11 -13.35 -19.97
N LEU A 53 12.18 -13.30 -20.77
CA LEU A 53 13.22 -12.29 -20.62
C LEU A 53 12.64 -10.87 -20.84
N LEU A 54 11.78 -10.72 -21.85
CA LEU A 54 11.07 -9.47 -22.09
C LEU A 54 10.22 -9.07 -20.89
N ALA A 55 9.48 -9.99 -20.30
CA ALA A 55 8.66 -9.73 -19.11
C ALA A 55 9.52 -9.26 -17.93
N ILE A 56 10.66 -9.92 -17.65
CA ILE A 56 11.59 -9.54 -16.57
C ILE A 56 12.09 -8.09 -16.79
N VAL A 57 12.52 -7.76 -18.01
CA VAL A 57 12.98 -6.40 -18.34
C VAL A 57 11.87 -5.39 -18.19
N MET A 58 10.63 -5.70 -18.62
CA MET A 58 9.48 -4.80 -18.49
C MET A 58 9.10 -4.56 -17.03
N VAL A 59 9.17 -5.57 -16.18
CA VAL A 59 8.90 -5.42 -14.73
C VAL A 59 9.96 -4.53 -14.07
N LEU A 60 11.23 -4.71 -14.38
CA LEU A 60 12.31 -3.85 -13.87
C LEU A 60 12.16 -2.40 -14.35
N GLU A 61 11.79 -2.19 -15.61
CA GLU A 61 11.56 -0.85 -16.16
C GLU A 61 10.31 -0.20 -15.56
N ALA A 62 9.23 -0.95 -15.35
CA ALA A 62 8.04 -0.47 -14.66
C ALA A 62 8.36 -0.07 -13.21
N ALA A 63 9.12 -0.89 -12.49
CA ALA A 63 9.58 -0.58 -11.14
C ALA A 63 10.46 0.68 -11.11
N ARG A 64 11.36 0.85 -12.09
CA ARG A 64 12.20 2.05 -12.23
C ARG A 64 11.37 3.31 -12.37
N ARG A 65 10.31 3.25 -13.17
CA ARG A 65 9.44 4.41 -13.45
C ARG A 65 8.52 4.76 -12.28
N THR A 66 8.06 3.76 -11.54
CA THR A 66 7.09 3.97 -10.45
C THR A 66 7.73 4.20 -9.09
N MET A 67 8.81 3.49 -8.79
CA MET A 67 9.45 3.47 -7.46
C MET A 67 10.86 4.07 -7.44
N GLY A 68 11.37 4.51 -8.61
CA GLY A 68 12.72 5.03 -8.75
C GLY A 68 13.75 3.93 -9.01
N GLU A 69 15.03 4.29 -8.97
CA GLU A 69 16.13 3.44 -9.45
C GLU A 69 16.57 2.37 -8.45
N VAL A 70 16.30 2.55 -7.16
CA VAL A 70 16.84 1.70 -6.08
C VAL A 70 16.34 0.26 -6.19
N LEU A 71 15.04 0.05 -6.33
CA LEU A 71 14.46 -1.30 -6.40
C LEU A 71 14.87 -2.08 -7.65
N PRO A 72 14.84 -1.51 -8.86
CA PRO A 72 15.33 -2.19 -10.04
C PRO A 72 16.82 -2.54 -9.98
N VAL A 73 17.64 -1.67 -9.37
CA VAL A 73 19.07 -1.97 -9.15
C VAL A 73 19.24 -3.17 -8.23
N ILE A 74 18.51 -3.21 -7.11
CA ILE A 74 18.54 -4.37 -6.19
C ILE A 74 18.06 -5.64 -6.92
N GLY A 75 16.96 -5.56 -7.66
CA GLY A 75 16.46 -6.69 -8.45
C GLY A 75 17.46 -7.18 -9.50
N THR A 76 18.09 -6.25 -10.22
CA THR A 76 19.13 -6.58 -11.20
C THR A 76 20.37 -7.23 -10.54
N LEU A 77 20.80 -6.69 -9.40
CA LEU A 77 21.91 -7.27 -8.64
C LEU A 77 21.58 -8.68 -8.13
N ALA A 78 20.34 -8.91 -7.68
CA ALA A 78 19.88 -10.24 -7.28
C ALA A 78 19.89 -11.25 -8.45
N LEU A 79 19.46 -10.82 -9.65
CA LEU A 79 19.54 -11.64 -10.86
C LEU A 79 21.00 -11.94 -11.26
N LEU A 80 21.86 -10.93 -11.21
CA LEU A 80 23.29 -11.12 -11.47
C LEU A 80 23.94 -12.06 -10.44
N TYR A 81 23.59 -11.88 -9.16
CA TYR A 81 24.03 -12.80 -8.11
C TYR A 81 23.61 -14.24 -8.40
N ALA A 82 22.36 -14.46 -8.79
CA ALA A 82 21.87 -15.79 -9.13
C ALA A 82 22.64 -16.43 -10.30
N ILE A 83 23.05 -15.65 -11.31
CA ILE A 83 23.79 -16.15 -12.48
C ILE A 83 25.27 -16.36 -12.14
N PHE A 84 25.90 -15.37 -11.50
CA PHE A 84 27.34 -15.34 -11.26
C PHE A 84 27.79 -15.99 -9.94
N GLY A 85 26.88 -16.68 -9.24
CA GLY A 85 27.17 -17.35 -7.98
C GLY A 85 28.44 -18.23 -7.94
N PRO A 86 28.76 -19.02 -8.99
CA PRO A 86 29.98 -19.84 -9.01
C PRO A 86 31.30 -19.06 -9.00
N TYR A 87 31.24 -17.79 -9.40
CA TYR A 87 32.45 -16.95 -9.50
C TYR A 87 32.68 -16.10 -8.26
N LEU A 88 31.80 -16.19 -7.26
CA LEU A 88 31.90 -15.40 -6.02
C LEU A 88 32.80 -16.08 -5.00
N PRO A 89 33.53 -15.31 -4.19
CA PRO A 89 34.43 -15.87 -3.18
C PRO A 89 33.70 -16.23 -1.86
N GLY A 90 34.22 -17.25 -1.18
CA GLY A 90 33.82 -17.60 0.19
C GLY A 90 32.34 -18.02 0.33
N ASP A 91 31.69 -17.57 1.39
CA ASP A 91 30.33 -17.97 1.75
C ASP A 91 29.24 -17.41 0.81
N LEU A 92 29.60 -16.49 -0.08
CA LEU A 92 28.71 -15.98 -1.13
C LEU A 92 28.67 -16.87 -2.35
N ALA A 93 29.57 -17.84 -2.45
CA ALA A 93 29.61 -18.76 -3.58
C ALA A 93 28.43 -19.73 -3.53
N HIS A 94 27.77 -19.90 -4.66
CA HIS A 94 26.77 -20.94 -4.87
C HIS A 94 26.86 -21.48 -6.29
N ARG A 95 26.19 -22.60 -6.59
CA ARG A 95 26.34 -23.30 -7.87
C ARG A 95 25.85 -22.51 -9.09
N GLY A 96 25.24 -21.33 -8.91
CA GLY A 96 24.67 -20.53 -9.99
C GLY A 96 23.40 -21.13 -10.60
N TYR A 97 22.69 -20.30 -11.34
CA TYR A 97 21.51 -20.71 -12.10
C TYR A 97 21.67 -20.30 -13.56
N ASP A 98 21.29 -21.19 -14.47
CA ASP A 98 21.22 -20.86 -15.88
C ASP A 98 20.07 -19.89 -16.18
N ILE A 99 20.25 -19.07 -17.21
CA ILE A 99 19.24 -18.09 -17.66
C ILE A 99 17.91 -18.77 -17.97
N ILE A 100 17.95 -19.94 -18.59
CA ILE A 100 16.77 -20.74 -18.90
C ILE A 100 15.99 -21.09 -17.62
N ARG A 101 16.70 -21.51 -16.59
CA ARG A 101 16.10 -21.86 -15.30
C ARG A 101 15.53 -20.63 -14.58
N LEU A 102 16.20 -19.47 -14.67
CA LEU A 102 15.71 -18.22 -14.12
C LEU A 102 14.42 -17.76 -14.82
N VAL A 103 14.36 -17.82 -16.13
CA VAL A 103 13.17 -17.46 -16.88
C VAL A 103 12.02 -18.40 -16.56
N ASN A 104 12.27 -19.71 -16.47
CA ASN A 104 11.24 -20.66 -16.06
C ASN A 104 10.67 -20.33 -14.68
N HIS A 105 11.54 -20.08 -13.71
CA HIS A 105 11.11 -19.76 -12.35
C HIS A 105 10.36 -18.42 -12.27
N LEU A 106 10.86 -17.38 -12.95
CA LEU A 106 10.33 -16.03 -12.84
C LEU A 106 9.10 -15.76 -13.71
N TYR A 107 9.00 -16.43 -14.87
CA TYR A 107 7.96 -16.14 -15.85
C TYR A 107 6.96 -17.28 -16.04
N LEU A 108 7.42 -18.53 -16.14
CA LEU A 108 6.55 -19.69 -16.35
C LEU A 108 6.10 -20.34 -15.04
N GLY A 109 6.72 -19.99 -13.91
CA GLY A 109 6.35 -20.49 -12.59
C GLY A 109 5.38 -19.58 -11.85
N THR A 110 4.73 -20.15 -10.82
CA THR A 110 3.85 -19.41 -9.89
C THR A 110 4.61 -18.77 -8.72
N GLU A 111 5.94 -18.91 -8.69
CA GLU A 111 6.82 -18.36 -7.64
C GLU A 111 7.43 -17.01 -8.03
N GLY A 112 7.33 -16.63 -9.32
CA GLY A 112 7.94 -15.44 -9.88
C GLY A 112 6.99 -14.27 -10.09
N ILE A 113 7.05 -13.68 -11.30
CA ILE A 113 6.28 -12.49 -11.65
C ILE A 113 4.78 -12.72 -11.48
N TYR A 114 4.26 -13.85 -11.97
CA TYR A 114 2.84 -14.21 -11.88
C TYR A 114 2.52 -15.07 -10.64
N GLY A 115 3.28 -14.87 -9.58
CA GLY A 115 3.09 -15.54 -8.30
C GLY A 115 2.05 -14.88 -7.40
N ILE A 116 2.13 -15.24 -6.12
CA ILE A 116 1.21 -14.82 -5.06
C ILE A 116 1.00 -13.29 -5.05
N ALA A 117 2.07 -12.50 -5.19
CA ALA A 117 1.98 -11.05 -5.10
C ALA A 117 1.06 -10.44 -6.17
N ILE A 118 1.22 -10.83 -7.44
CA ILE A 118 0.35 -10.35 -8.53
C ILE A 118 -1.06 -10.95 -8.41
N GLY A 119 -1.18 -12.23 -8.02
CA GLY A 119 -2.48 -12.84 -7.75
C GLY A 119 -3.30 -12.06 -6.72
N VAL A 120 -2.69 -11.73 -5.60
CA VAL A 120 -3.31 -10.92 -4.54
C VAL A 120 -3.68 -9.51 -5.03
N VAL A 121 -2.79 -8.87 -5.80
CA VAL A 121 -3.09 -7.54 -6.35
C VAL A 121 -4.28 -7.57 -7.29
N ALA A 122 -4.36 -8.57 -8.16
CA ALA A 122 -5.43 -8.70 -9.14
C ALA A 122 -6.80 -9.04 -8.50
N THR A 123 -6.81 -9.85 -7.44
CA THR A 123 -8.05 -10.34 -6.81
C THR A 123 -8.54 -9.43 -5.69
N PHE A 124 -7.68 -9.00 -4.78
CA PHE A 124 -8.09 -8.28 -3.58
C PHE A 124 -7.71 -6.80 -3.61
N VAL A 125 -6.42 -6.51 -3.82
CA VAL A 125 -5.90 -5.14 -3.65
C VAL A 125 -6.56 -4.18 -4.63
N PHE A 126 -6.73 -4.57 -5.89
CA PHE A 126 -7.40 -3.73 -6.90
C PHE A 126 -8.81 -3.31 -6.47
N HIS A 127 -9.61 -4.26 -5.99
CA HIS A 127 -11.00 -3.99 -5.57
C HIS A 127 -11.05 -3.08 -4.35
N PHE A 128 -10.20 -3.33 -3.35
CA PHE A 128 -10.18 -2.50 -2.15
C PHE A 128 -9.61 -1.10 -2.39
N VAL A 129 -8.60 -0.97 -3.25
CA VAL A 129 -8.09 0.36 -3.65
C VAL A 129 -9.16 1.14 -4.40
N LEU A 130 -9.86 0.50 -5.34
CA LEU A 130 -10.97 1.12 -6.06
C LEU A 130 -12.07 1.58 -5.10
N PHE A 131 -12.49 0.71 -4.19
CA PHE A 131 -13.46 1.04 -3.15
C PHE A 131 -12.98 2.20 -2.28
N GLY A 132 -11.73 2.16 -1.81
CA GLY A 132 -11.13 3.21 -0.98
C GLY A 132 -11.10 4.58 -1.67
N VAL A 133 -10.76 4.62 -2.96
CA VAL A 133 -10.78 5.86 -3.76
C VAL A 133 -12.20 6.40 -3.95
N LEU A 134 -13.18 5.54 -4.23
CA LEU A 134 -14.58 5.92 -4.35
C LEU A 134 -15.11 6.46 -3.00
N ALA A 135 -14.85 5.75 -1.92
CA ALA A 135 -15.21 6.13 -0.57
C ALA A 135 -14.60 7.49 -0.17
N GLN A 136 -13.33 7.73 -0.52
CA GLN A 136 -12.68 9.02 -0.29
C GLN A 136 -13.38 10.15 -1.03
N LYS A 137 -13.69 9.95 -2.32
CA LYS A 137 -14.36 10.97 -3.14
C LYS A 137 -15.81 11.22 -2.73
N SER A 138 -16.48 10.26 -2.11
CA SER A 138 -17.85 10.43 -1.60
C SER A 138 -17.94 11.28 -0.33
N GLY A 139 -16.81 11.64 0.30
CA GLY A 139 -16.78 12.47 1.50
C GLY A 139 -16.62 11.73 2.83
N LEU A 140 -16.34 10.42 2.78
CA LEU A 140 -16.10 9.60 3.98
C LEU A 140 -14.98 10.14 4.87
N GLY A 141 -13.95 10.76 4.29
CA GLY A 141 -12.88 11.38 5.07
C GLY A 141 -13.39 12.46 6.05
N GLN A 142 -14.32 13.33 5.59
CA GLN A 142 -14.89 14.35 6.44
C GLN A 142 -15.80 13.74 7.52
N LEU A 143 -16.58 12.72 7.18
CA LEU A 143 -17.41 11.99 8.14
C LEU A 143 -16.56 11.43 9.28
N PHE A 144 -15.41 10.83 8.97
CA PHE A 144 -14.51 10.24 9.99
C PHE A 144 -13.87 11.31 10.87
N ILE A 145 -13.52 12.48 10.33
CA ILE A 145 -13.02 13.61 11.11
C ILE A 145 -14.12 14.13 12.06
N ASP A 146 -15.35 14.26 11.59
CA ASP A 146 -16.47 14.70 12.40
C ASP A 146 -16.78 13.70 13.54
N LEU A 147 -16.83 12.40 13.23
CA LEU A 147 -17.02 11.36 14.24
C LEU A 147 -15.87 11.31 15.26
N ALA A 148 -14.64 11.40 14.79
CA ALA A 148 -13.47 11.48 15.65
C ALA A 148 -13.50 12.73 16.55
N SER A 149 -13.98 13.86 16.03
CA SER A 149 -14.13 15.10 16.78
C SER A 149 -15.17 14.98 17.91
N ILE A 150 -16.28 14.29 17.66
CA ILE A 150 -17.30 14.01 18.68
C ILE A 150 -16.71 13.14 19.80
N VAL A 151 -15.96 12.10 19.45
CA VAL A 151 -15.42 11.14 20.42
C VAL A 151 -14.23 11.69 21.20
N ALA A 152 -13.28 12.31 20.51
CA ALA A 152 -11.96 12.64 21.05
C ALA A 152 -11.70 14.15 21.22
N GLY A 153 -12.45 15.00 20.53
CA GLY A 153 -12.16 16.43 20.43
C GLY A 153 -12.19 17.21 21.75
N ARG A 154 -13.08 16.84 22.67
CA ARG A 154 -13.25 17.55 23.97
C ARG A 154 -12.09 17.36 24.97
N TYR A 155 -11.31 16.32 24.79
CA TYR A 155 -10.22 15.99 25.74
C TYR A 155 -8.98 16.83 25.50
N SER A 156 -8.12 16.94 26.53
CA SER A 156 -6.81 17.60 26.42
C SER A 156 -6.06 17.09 25.18
N GLY A 157 -5.55 18.01 24.35
CA GLY A 157 -4.94 17.68 23.07
C GLY A 157 -5.93 17.14 22.04
N GLY A 158 -7.21 17.54 22.13
CA GLY A 158 -8.29 17.09 21.26
C GLY A 158 -7.93 16.96 19.78
N PRO A 159 -7.38 18.01 19.14
CA PRO A 159 -7.01 17.96 17.71
C PRO A 159 -6.09 16.81 17.35
N ALA A 160 -5.09 16.52 18.16
CA ALA A 160 -4.17 15.41 17.88
C ALA A 160 -4.82 14.04 18.14
N LYS A 161 -5.72 13.94 19.11
CA LYS A 161 -6.51 12.72 19.31
C LYS A 161 -7.52 12.49 18.18
N VAL A 162 -8.11 13.57 17.67
CA VAL A 162 -8.98 13.53 16.49
C VAL A 162 -8.20 13.01 15.28
N SER A 163 -6.97 13.49 15.06
CA SER A 163 -6.08 12.98 14.03
C SER A 163 -5.89 11.46 14.15
N VAL A 164 -5.54 10.96 15.33
CA VAL A 164 -5.30 9.52 15.54
C VAL A 164 -6.56 8.69 15.30
N VAL A 165 -7.71 9.12 15.83
CA VAL A 165 -8.98 8.38 15.69
C VAL A 165 -9.50 8.43 14.26
N SER A 166 -9.46 9.60 13.59
CA SER A 166 -9.92 9.73 12.20
C SER A 166 -9.02 8.96 11.23
N SER A 167 -7.69 8.97 11.45
CA SER A 167 -6.77 8.16 10.67
C SER A 167 -6.97 6.66 10.91
N GLY A 168 -7.39 6.27 12.11
CA GLY A 168 -7.82 4.90 12.41
C GLY A 168 -9.04 4.49 11.57
N PHE A 169 -10.09 5.28 11.58
CA PHE A 169 -11.30 5.02 10.79
C PHE A 169 -11.02 5.01 9.28
N PHE A 170 -10.26 5.99 8.80
CA PHE A 170 -9.91 6.03 7.38
C PHE A 170 -8.99 4.86 6.99
N GLY A 171 -8.06 4.50 7.85
CA GLY A 171 -7.15 3.37 7.67
C GLY A 171 -7.87 2.03 7.51
N MET A 172 -8.99 1.84 8.24
CA MET A 172 -9.83 0.63 8.13
C MET A 172 -10.36 0.40 6.70
N ILE A 173 -10.47 1.46 5.91
CA ILE A 173 -11.03 1.39 4.55
C ILE A 173 -9.94 1.51 3.49
N SER A 174 -8.96 2.40 3.68
CA SER A 174 -7.97 2.66 2.64
C SER A 174 -6.81 1.68 2.63
N GLY A 175 -6.43 1.13 3.78
CA GLY A 175 -5.24 0.29 3.95
C GLY A 175 -3.92 0.95 3.52
N SER A 176 -3.95 2.20 3.04
CA SER A 176 -2.80 2.95 2.52
C SER A 176 -2.39 4.08 3.43
N PRO A 177 -1.20 4.05 4.06
CA PRO A 177 -0.70 5.13 4.90
C PRO A 177 -0.56 6.45 4.15
N VAL A 178 -0.12 6.39 2.90
CA VAL A 178 0.09 7.59 2.07
C VAL A 178 -1.24 8.26 1.76
N ALA A 179 -2.24 7.49 1.30
CA ALA A 179 -3.57 8.00 1.02
C ALA A 179 -4.22 8.57 2.29
N ASN A 180 -4.07 7.87 3.43
CA ASN A 180 -4.57 8.30 4.72
C ASN A 180 -3.93 9.63 5.14
N THR A 181 -2.59 9.71 5.18
CA THR A 181 -1.87 10.94 5.56
C THR A 181 -2.25 12.14 4.67
N VAL A 182 -2.43 11.94 3.37
CA VAL A 182 -2.82 13.03 2.46
C VAL A 182 -4.25 13.47 2.72
N THR A 183 -5.17 12.53 2.96
CA THR A 183 -6.61 12.83 3.12
C THR A 183 -6.92 13.43 4.47
N THR A 184 -6.56 12.76 5.56
CA THR A 184 -6.86 13.22 6.92
C THR A 184 -5.89 14.32 7.35
N GLY A 185 -4.61 14.20 7.00
CA GLY A 185 -3.57 15.14 7.38
C GLY A 185 -3.72 16.54 6.79
N ALA A 186 -4.37 16.67 5.63
CA ALA A 186 -4.70 17.99 5.06
C ALA A 186 -5.53 18.85 6.02
N PHE A 187 -6.35 18.23 6.87
CA PHE A 187 -7.20 18.90 7.86
C PHE A 187 -6.61 18.82 9.27
N THR A 188 -6.13 17.66 9.68
CA THR A 188 -5.72 17.41 11.07
C THR A 188 -4.39 18.08 11.41
N ILE A 189 -3.42 18.12 10.49
CA ILE A 189 -2.12 18.78 10.73
C ILE A 189 -2.29 20.28 11.00
N PRO A 190 -2.97 21.07 10.14
CA PRO A 190 -3.24 22.47 10.43
C PRO A 190 -4.03 22.67 11.74
N MET A 191 -5.01 21.80 12.02
CA MET A 191 -5.80 21.85 13.24
C MET A 191 -4.93 21.63 14.50
N MET A 192 -3.98 20.69 14.48
CA MET A 192 -3.03 20.47 15.57
C MET A 192 -2.12 21.69 15.78
N ILE A 193 -1.57 22.24 14.70
CA ILE A 193 -0.67 23.40 14.75
C ILE A 193 -1.42 24.62 15.30
N SER A 194 -2.65 24.87 14.89
CA SER A 194 -3.46 25.99 15.37
C SER A 194 -3.75 25.96 16.86
N LYS A 195 -3.65 24.79 17.49
CA LYS A 195 -3.87 24.56 18.92
C LYS A 195 -2.59 24.45 19.75
N GLY A 196 -1.42 24.67 19.12
CA GLY A 196 -0.15 24.81 19.81
C GLY A 196 0.79 23.60 19.74
N PHE A 197 0.46 22.57 18.97
CA PHE A 197 1.41 21.52 18.67
C PHE A 197 2.47 22.01 17.67
N SER A 198 3.71 21.56 17.83
CA SER A 198 4.73 21.89 16.83
C SER A 198 4.45 21.23 15.50
N PRO A 199 4.79 21.85 14.34
CA PRO A 199 4.59 21.27 13.02
C PRO A 199 5.21 19.87 12.86
N ARG A 200 6.38 19.66 13.47
CA ARG A 200 7.07 18.37 13.46
C ARG A 200 6.27 17.29 14.19
N PHE A 201 5.76 17.61 15.38
CA PHE A 201 4.96 16.67 16.15
C PHE A 201 3.62 16.38 15.46
N ALA A 202 2.95 17.39 14.91
CA ALA A 202 1.71 17.24 14.17
C ALA A 202 1.88 16.30 12.96
N ALA A 203 2.91 16.53 12.14
CA ALA A 203 3.22 15.68 11.00
C ALA A 203 3.60 14.24 11.41
N ALA A 204 4.40 14.08 12.46
CA ALA A 204 4.78 12.77 12.98
C ALA A 204 3.59 11.99 13.54
N THR A 205 2.68 12.66 14.26
CA THR A 205 1.45 12.05 14.80
C THR A 205 0.57 11.54 13.67
N GLU A 206 0.32 12.37 12.66
CA GLU A 206 -0.49 12.00 11.50
C GLU A 206 0.12 10.83 10.73
N ALA A 207 1.42 10.91 10.44
CA ALA A 207 2.13 9.83 9.74
C ALA A 207 2.09 8.51 10.52
N SER A 208 2.33 8.56 11.83
CA SER A 208 2.25 7.39 12.70
C SER A 208 0.85 6.80 12.73
N ALA A 209 -0.18 7.62 12.96
CA ALA A 209 -1.57 7.17 12.98
C ALA A 209 -1.99 6.56 11.65
N SER A 210 -1.59 7.17 10.53
CA SER A 210 -1.89 6.68 9.18
C SER A 210 -1.22 5.34 8.88
N CYS A 211 0.00 5.10 9.38
CA CYS A 211 0.69 3.81 9.24
C CYS A 211 -0.08 2.67 9.92
N GLY A 212 -0.77 2.94 11.02
CA GLY A 212 -1.64 1.97 11.69
C GLY A 212 -2.72 1.39 10.80
N GLY A 213 -3.17 2.13 9.78
CA GLY A 213 -4.17 1.66 8.82
C GLY A 213 -3.79 0.38 8.08
N GLN A 214 -2.50 0.10 7.91
CA GLN A 214 -2.04 -1.14 7.26
C GLN A 214 -2.38 -2.41 8.05
N VAL A 215 -2.47 -2.31 9.37
CA VAL A 215 -2.79 -3.43 10.25
C VAL A 215 -4.19 -3.35 10.81
N THR A 216 -4.96 -2.32 10.45
CA THR A 216 -6.30 -2.10 11.01
C THR A 216 -7.36 -2.81 10.19
N PRO A 217 -8.08 -3.79 10.77
CA PRO A 217 -9.20 -4.41 10.10
C PRO A 217 -10.33 -3.40 9.78
N PRO A 218 -11.21 -3.68 8.79
CA PRO A 218 -11.31 -4.95 8.05
C PRO A 218 -10.45 -5.04 6.80
N ILE A 219 -10.05 -3.93 6.13
CA ILE A 219 -9.38 -4.01 4.82
C ILE A 219 -7.89 -4.21 4.97
N MET A 220 -7.24 -3.50 5.90
CA MET A 220 -5.80 -3.58 6.11
C MET A 220 -4.97 -3.20 4.86
N GLY A 221 -3.66 -3.37 4.90
CA GLY A 221 -2.78 -3.15 3.75
C GLY A 221 -2.59 -4.41 2.90
N ALA A 222 -2.03 -4.23 1.69
CA ALA A 222 -1.79 -5.32 0.75
C ALA A 222 -0.98 -6.50 1.35
N ALA A 223 -0.10 -6.22 2.30
CA ALA A 223 0.68 -7.25 2.99
C ALA A 223 -0.19 -8.28 3.74
N ALA A 224 -1.36 -7.88 4.24
CA ALA A 224 -2.26 -8.80 4.91
C ALA A 224 -2.77 -9.91 3.96
N PHE A 225 -3.07 -9.57 2.72
CA PHE A 225 -3.52 -10.54 1.72
C PHE A 225 -2.40 -11.49 1.29
N VAL A 226 -1.17 -10.97 1.14
CA VAL A 226 0.01 -11.82 0.89
C VAL A 226 0.23 -12.79 2.06
N MET A 227 0.01 -12.31 3.29
CA MET A 227 0.17 -13.11 4.49
C MET A 227 -0.84 -14.27 4.55
N THR A 228 -2.10 -14.05 4.16
CA THR A 228 -3.10 -15.14 4.09
C THR A 228 -2.68 -16.24 3.13
N GLU A 229 -2.21 -15.88 1.96
CA GLU A 229 -1.75 -16.84 0.95
C GLU A 229 -0.50 -17.61 1.42
N MET A 230 0.47 -16.90 2.01
CA MET A 230 1.70 -17.54 2.48
C MET A 230 1.50 -18.46 3.69
N LEU A 231 0.59 -18.09 4.59
CA LEU A 231 0.31 -18.86 5.81
C LEU A 231 -0.77 -19.93 5.61
N GLY A 232 -1.51 -19.86 4.50
CA GLY A 232 -2.64 -20.76 4.25
C GLY A 232 -3.80 -20.58 5.24
N VAL A 233 -3.94 -19.37 5.83
CA VAL A 233 -5.02 -19.06 6.78
C VAL A 233 -6.08 -18.20 6.10
N PRO A 234 -7.37 -18.39 6.42
CA PRO A 234 -8.43 -17.58 5.84
C PRO A 234 -8.38 -16.14 6.36
N TYR A 235 -8.77 -15.18 5.51
CA TYR A 235 -8.67 -13.75 5.82
C TYR A 235 -9.43 -13.33 7.08
N ASN A 236 -10.56 -13.93 7.37
CA ASN A 236 -11.35 -13.67 8.58
C ASN A 236 -10.58 -14.00 9.88
N GLU A 237 -9.74 -15.03 9.88
CA GLU A 237 -8.89 -15.34 11.03
C GLU A 237 -7.78 -14.30 11.19
N LEU A 238 -7.16 -13.89 10.09
CA LEU A 238 -6.15 -12.82 10.11
C LEU A 238 -6.72 -11.50 10.63
N ILE A 239 -7.95 -11.14 10.24
CA ILE A 239 -8.67 -9.96 10.77
C ILE A 239 -8.72 -10.01 12.30
N LEU A 240 -9.11 -11.12 12.89
CA LEU A 240 -9.24 -11.26 14.34
C LEU A 240 -7.89 -11.12 15.06
N ILE A 241 -6.86 -11.71 14.49
CA ILE A 241 -5.48 -11.59 15.02
C ILE A 241 -4.97 -10.14 14.91
N ALA A 242 -5.27 -9.46 13.81
CA ALA A 242 -4.82 -8.10 13.55
C ALA A 242 -5.43 -7.03 14.48
N ILE A 243 -6.59 -7.29 15.09
CA ILE A 243 -7.22 -6.38 16.06
C ILE A 243 -6.27 -6.06 17.22
N ILE A 244 -5.51 -7.03 17.69
CA ILE A 244 -4.62 -6.86 18.86
C ILE A 244 -3.48 -5.89 18.54
N PRO A 245 -2.63 -6.11 17.52
CA PRO A 245 -1.55 -5.16 17.19
C PRO A 245 -2.09 -3.81 16.75
N ALA A 246 -3.22 -3.73 16.03
CA ALA A 246 -3.86 -2.47 15.69
C ALA A 246 -4.28 -1.70 16.96
N GLY A 247 -4.92 -2.37 17.91
CA GLY A 247 -5.29 -1.79 19.20
C GLY A 247 -4.09 -1.22 19.95
N PHE A 248 -3.01 -1.97 20.06
CA PHE A 248 -1.78 -1.49 20.71
C PHE A 248 -1.16 -0.31 19.98
N HIS A 249 -1.18 -0.31 18.66
CA HIS A 249 -0.65 0.81 17.86
C HIS A 249 -1.40 2.11 18.15
N TYR A 250 -2.72 2.10 18.08
CA TYR A 250 -3.52 3.30 18.34
C TYR A 250 -3.51 3.72 19.80
N LEU A 251 -3.52 2.78 20.75
CA LEU A 251 -3.41 3.09 22.17
C LEU A 251 -2.08 3.75 22.49
N SER A 252 -0.97 3.24 21.95
CA SER A 252 0.36 3.84 22.17
C SER A 252 0.45 5.24 21.56
N THR A 253 -0.07 5.45 20.36
CA THR A 253 -0.11 6.75 19.70
C THR A 253 -1.00 7.74 20.47
N LEU A 254 -2.18 7.33 20.90
CA LEU A 254 -3.08 8.15 21.73
C LEU A 254 -2.44 8.52 23.07
N PHE A 255 -1.72 7.60 23.70
CA PHE A 255 -1.02 7.83 24.96
C PHE A 255 0.10 8.85 24.78
N MET A 256 0.90 8.70 23.73
CA MET A 256 1.98 9.65 23.37
C MET A 256 1.44 11.07 23.14
N VAL A 257 0.35 11.17 22.35
CA VAL A 257 -0.35 12.43 22.10
C VAL A 257 -0.90 13.04 23.40
N HIS A 258 -1.45 12.20 24.28
CA HIS A 258 -1.98 12.68 25.57
C HIS A 258 -0.89 13.26 26.48
N LEU A 259 0.26 12.58 26.58
CA LEU A 259 1.38 13.05 27.37
C LEU A 259 1.94 14.37 26.84
N GLU A 260 2.11 14.48 25.52
CA GLU A 260 2.59 15.71 24.89
C GLU A 260 1.59 16.86 25.09
N ALA A 261 0.30 16.61 24.95
CA ALA A 261 -0.73 17.60 25.22
C ALA A 261 -0.70 18.08 26.68
N LYS A 262 -0.49 17.18 27.63
CA LYS A 262 -0.31 17.53 29.05
C LYS A 262 0.96 18.33 29.29
N ARG A 263 2.07 17.95 28.66
CA ARG A 263 3.35 18.65 28.73
C ARG A 263 3.23 20.11 28.28
N LEU A 264 2.45 20.34 27.22
CA LEU A 264 2.23 21.65 26.63
C LEU A 264 1.01 22.40 27.23
N ASN A 265 0.32 21.83 28.21
CA ASN A 265 -0.93 22.37 28.79
C ASN A 265 -2.02 22.68 27.76
N LEU A 266 -2.13 21.87 26.70
CA LEU A 266 -3.09 22.10 25.64
C LEU A 266 -4.49 21.65 26.05
N GLN A 267 -5.46 22.52 25.77
CA GLN A 267 -6.88 22.26 26.00
C GLN A 267 -7.48 21.41 24.85
N GLY A 268 -8.67 20.89 25.08
CA GLY A 268 -9.51 20.29 24.04
C GLY A 268 -10.15 21.32 23.12
N ILE A 269 -10.93 20.85 22.17
CA ILE A 269 -11.79 21.68 21.33
C ILE A 269 -12.99 22.14 22.18
N GLU A 270 -13.34 23.40 22.09
CA GLU A 270 -14.52 23.99 22.77
C GLU A 270 -15.79 23.27 22.33
N ARG A 271 -16.70 23.03 23.28
CA ARG A 271 -17.94 22.27 22.99
C ARG A 271 -18.78 22.87 21.86
N ASP A 272 -18.82 24.15 21.76
CA ASP A 272 -19.63 24.91 20.76
C ASP A 272 -19.04 24.72 19.33
N LYS A 273 -17.77 24.31 19.22
CA LYS A 273 -17.09 24.07 17.95
C LYS A 273 -17.07 22.58 17.55
N LEU A 274 -17.59 21.71 18.40
CA LEU A 274 -17.70 20.29 18.09
C LEU A 274 -18.96 20.02 17.28
N PRO A 275 -18.88 19.18 16.23
CA PRO A 275 -20.05 18.80 15.45
C PRO A 275 -21.04 18.01 16.33
N GLN A 276 -22.34 18.25 16.14
CA GLN A 276 -23.37 17.45 16.81
C GLN A 276 -23.60 16.16 16.05
N PHE A 277 -23.77 15.06 16.78
CA PHE A 277 -23.91 13.73 16.19
C PHE A 277 -25.08 13.64 15.18
N LEU A 278 -26.22 14.23 15.52
CA LEU A 278 -27.41 14.24 14.64
C LEU A 278 -27.17 15.04 13.36
N ASP A 279 -26.49 16.18 13.44
CA ASP A 279 -26.16 16.99 12.26
C ASP A 279 -25.21 16.25 11.30
N VAL A 280 -24.24 15.55 11.87
CA VAL A 280 -23.31 14.70 11.09
C VAL A 280 -24.07 13.59 10.39
N LEU A 281 -24.96 12.89 11.09
CA LEU A 281 -25.78 11.83 10.51
C LEU A 281 -26.68 12.34 9.38
N VAL A 282 -27.39 13.45 9.61
CA VAL A 282 -28.28 14.04 8.58
C VAL A 282 -27.51 14.51 7.37
N ARG A 283 -26.34 15.14 7.55
CA ARG A 283 -25.52 15.59 6.43
C ARG A 283 -24.90 14.45 5.64
N SER A 284 -24.56 13.38 6.32
CA SER A 284 -23.82 12.24 5.74
C SER A 284 -24.70 11.00 5.52
N TRP A 285 -26.02 11.13 5.56
CA TRP A 285 -26.95 9.99 5.45
C TRP A 285 -26.74 9.17 4.17
N HIS A 286 -26.37 9.83 3.08
CA HIS A 286 -26.10 9.20 1.78
C HIS A 286 -24.88 8.25 1.81
N LEU A 287 -24.01 8.39 2.81
CA LEU A 287 -22.84 7.51 2.97
C LEU A 287 -23.17 6.20 3.71
N PHE A 288 -24.37 6.09 4.28
CA PHE A 288 -24.84 4.89 4.97
C PHE A 288 -25.72 3.99 4.06
N ILE A 289 -25.99 4.43 2.84
CA ILE A 289 -26.69 3.65 1.82
C ILE A 289 -25.62 3.04 0.92
N PRO A 290 -25.53 1.70 0.83
CA PRO A 290 -24.54 1.01 0.01
C PRO A 290 -24.75 1.23 -1.48
#